data_a6ab974380770d449809cf636efc02a8
#
_entry.id   a6ab974380770d449809cf636efc02a8
#
_cell.length_a   1.000
_cell.length_b   1.000
_cell.length_c   1.000
_cell.angle_alpha   90.00
_cell.angle_beta   90.00
_cell.angle_gamma   90.00
#
_symmetry.space_group_name_H-M   'P 1'
#
loop_
_entity.id
_entity.type
_entity.pdbx_description
1 polymer ?
#
loop_
_entity_poly.entity_id
_entity_poly.type
_entity_poly.pdbx_seq_one_letter_code
_entity_poly.pdbx_strand_id
1 'polypeptide(L)'
;TEVGKNLLKDVKTLGAIVWNAYVSVPNDILGGVAHPNMLLYVKQSGLANADVFPNIVSNGVAATVTLVDAAECGNFFCPENFTATKITYTHKYGMKTEKNKDAGWETIVLPFNVKTVTHKEKGECAPFAANDPNRKPFWLRSLKDDFVDEAQIKANVPYIIAMPNNDAYSDEYILEGEVYNFRRGCAWRQFLNRPTWNNGIGRYAADV
;
A
#
# COMPACT_ATOMS: atom_id res chain seq x y z
N THR A 1 -0.10 -24.88 25.44
CA THR A 1 1.13 -24.09 25.52
C THR A 1 0.71 -22.65 25.25
N GLU A 2 0.79 -21.80 26.26
CA GLU A 2 0.53 -20.37 26.10
C GLU A 2 1.68 -19.74 25.30
N VAL A 3 1.35 -19.01 24.24
CA VAL A 3 2.34 -18.17 23.56
C VAL A 3 2.57 -16.95 24.45
N GLY A 4 3.84 -16.67 24.75
CA GLY A 4 4.19 -15.58 25.67
C GLY A 4 3.69 -14.22 25.19
N LYS A 5 3.22 -13.41 26.13
CA LYS A 5 2.87 -12.02 25.90
C LYS A 5 4.08 -11.25 25.38
N ASN A 6 3.83 -10.31 24.46
CA ASN A 6 4.87 -9.43 23.90
C ASN A 6 6.02 -10.18 23.19
N LEU A 7 5.76 -11.38 22.69
CA LEU A 7 6.80 -12.22 22.05
C LEU A 7 7.54 -11.50 20.91
N LEU A 8 6.85 -10.64 20.17
CA LEU A 8 7.37 -9.94 18.99
C LEU A 8 7.51 -8.42 19.21
N LYS A 9 7.44 -7.93 20.46
CA LYS A 9 7.49 -6.50 20.77
C LYS A 9 8.72 -5.74 20.26
N ASP A 10 9.84 -6.44 20.12
CA ASP A 10 11.11 -5.83 19.67
C ASP A 10 11.36 -5.98 18.16
N VAL A 11 10.44 -6.63 17.45
CA VAL A 11 10.54 -6.85 16.01
C VAL A 11 9.96 -5.62 15.27
N LYS A 12 10.83 -4.73 14.81
CA LYS A 12 10.40 -3.45 14.17
C LYS A 12 10.00 -3.57 12.70
N THR A 13 10.43 -4.63 12.00
CA THR A 13 10.26 -4.77 10.54
C THR A 13 9.57 -6.08 10.18
N LEU A 14 8.42 -6.34 10.83
CA LEU A 14 7.67 -7.56 10.63
C LEU A 14 6.78 -7.46 9.38
N GLY A 15 7.05 -8.29 8.36
CA GLY A 15 6.26 -8.30 7.11
C GLY A 15 5.14 -9.32 7.10
N ALA A 16 5.31 -10.46 7.78
CA ALA A 16 4.28 -11.49 7.88
C ALA A 16 4.46 -12.39 9.09
N ILE A 17 3.34 -12.95 9.57
CA ILE A 17 3.30 -14.06 10.55
C ILE A 17 2.50 -15.20 9.91
N VAL A 18 3.01 -16.43 9.97
CA VAL A 18 2.28 -17.63 9.59
C VAL A 18 1.92 -18.39 10.88
N TRP A 19 0.64 -18.29 11.27
CA TRP A 19 0.12 -18.91 12.48
C TRP A 19 -0.47 -20.27 12.19
N ASN A 20 0.31 -21.32 12.38
CA ASN A 20 -0.06 -22.70 12.01
C ASN A 20 -0.86 -23.46 13.09
N ALA A 21 -1.25 -22.81 14.17
CA ALA A 21 -2.04 -23.40 15.25
C ALA A 21 -3.55 -23.13 15.05
N TYR A 22 -4.39 -24.03 15.61
CA TYR A 22 -5.84 -23.88 15.69
C TYR A 22 -6.30 -23.21 17.01
N VAL A 23 -5.47 -22.34 17.55
CA VAL A 23 -5.77 -21.52 18.74
C VAL A 23 -5.71 -20.06 18.35
N SER A 24 -6.40 -19.22 19.09
CA SER A 24 -6.42 -17.77 18.82
C SER A 24 -5.04 -17.16 18.91
N VAL A 25 -4.75 -16.22 18.01
CA VAL A 25 -3.54 -15.41 18.07
C VAL A 25 -3.67 -14.43 19.23
N PRO A 26 -2.70 -14.38 20.15
CA PRO A 26 -2.76 -13.45 21.27
C PRO A 26 -2.74 -12.00 20.79
N ASN A 27 -3.67 -11.18 21.30
CA ASN A 27 -3.78 -9.76 20.91
C ASN A 27 -2.53 -8.94 21.30
N ASP A 28 -1.79 -9.38 22.29
CA ASP A 28 -0.61 -8.70 22.82
C ASP A 28 0.72 -9.27 22.30
N ILE A 29 0.68 -10.17 21.32
CA ILE A 29 1.89 -10.80 20.75
C ILE A 29 2.88 -9.77 20.18
N LEU A 30 2.38 -8.66 19.65
CA LEU A 30 3.16 -7.57 19.07
C LEU A 30 3.63 -6.54 20.12
N GLY A 31 3.25 -6.69 21.38
CA GLY A 31 3.64 -5.77 22.46
C GLY A 31 3.18 -4.32 22.27
N GLY A 32 2.07 -4.11 21.56
CA GLY A 32 1.54 -2.77 21.25
C GLY A 32 2.27 -2.05 20.12
N VAL A 33 3.21 -2.69 19.44
CA VAL A 33 3.86 -2.12 18.25
C VAL A 33 2.95 -2.32 17.03
N ALA A 34 2.60 -1.22 16.36
CA ALA A 34 1.78 -1.29 15.15
C ALA A 34 2.60 -1.78 13.94
N HIS A 35 2.04 -2.73 13.21
CA HIS A 35 2.58 -3.24 11.95
C HIS A 35 1.49 -3.19 10.87
N PRO A 36 1.09 -2.00 10.38
CA PRO A 36 -0.09 -1.83 9.52
C PRO A 36 0.01 -2.58 8.19
N ASN A 37 1.22 -2.84 7.70
CA ASN A 37 1.43 -3.56 6.43
C ASN A 37 1.70 -5.06 6.60
N MET A 38 1.72 -5.57 7.83
CA MET A 38 2.01 -6.97 8.10
C MET A 38 0.83 -7.86 7.70
N LEU A 39 1.11 -9.01 7.09
CA LEU A 39 0.15 -10.08 6.83
C LEU A 39 0.13 -11.09 7.99
N LEU A 40 -1.05 -11.45 8.46
CA LEU A 40 -1.24 -12.53 9.44
C LEU A 40 -1.99 -13.69 8.78
N TYR A 41 -1.31 -14.78 8.51
CA TYR A 41 -1.91 -16.01 7.99
C TYR A 41 -2.43 -16.88 9.13
N VAL A 42 -3.69 -17.27 9.06
CA VAL A 42 -4.36 -18.14 10.03
C VAL A 42 -5.05 -19.32 9.36
N LYS A 43 -5.19 -20.44 10.08
CA LYS A 43 -5.80 -21.68 9.57
C LYS A 43 -7.31 -21.58 9.34
N GLN A 44 -8.00 -20.70 10.06
CA GLN A 44 -9.45 -20.47 9.90
C GLN A 44 -9.81 -19.05 10.38
N SER A 45 -10.95 -18.57 9.91
CA SER A 45 -11.51 -17.30 10.36
C SER A 45 -11.80 -17.31 11.87
N GLY A 46 -11.68 -16.13 12.51
CA GLY A 46 -11.95 -15.98 13.94
C GLY A 46 -10.76 -16.32 14.87
N LEU A 47 -9.65 -16.83 14.35
CA LEU A 47 -8.44 -17.05 15.16
C LEU A 47 -7.64 -15.77 15.44
N ALA A 48 -7.92 -14.69 14.74
CA ALA A 48 -7.26 -13.41 14.94
C ALA A 48 -8.29 -12.26 15.05
N ASN A 49 -7.94 -11.29 15.90
CA ASN A 49 -8.78 -10.09 16.10
C ASN A 49 -8.45 -9.05 15.03
N ALA A 50 -9.44 -8.67 14.21
CA ALA A 50 -9.30 -7.69 13.15
C ALA A 50 -9.01 -6.26 13.65
N ASP A 51 -9.36 -5.94 14.89
CA ASP A 51 -9.04 -4.65 15.50
C ASP A 51 -7.54 -4.53 15.86
N VAL A 52 -6.85 -5.67 15.95
CA VAL A 52 -5.42 -5.72 16.28
C VAL A 52 -4.56 -6.01 15.05
N PHE A 53 -5.05 -6.87 14.15
CA PHE A 53 -4.34 -7.31 12.97
C PHE A 53 -5.08 -6.83 11.71
N PRO A 54 -4.58 -5.79 11.02
CA PRO A 54 -5.31 -5.17 9.90
C PRO A 54 -5.41 -6.05 8.65
N ASN A 55 -4.44 -6.97 8.46
CA ASN A 55 -4.35 -7.80 7.25
C ASN A 55 -4.35 -9.28 7.60
N ILE A 56 -5.53 -9.87 7.75
CA ILE A 56 -5.71 -11.28 8.09
C ILE A 56 -5.97 -12.08 6.81
N VAL A 57 -5.15 -13.11 6.57
CA VAL A 57 -5.34 -14.10 5.49
C VAL A 57 -5.83 -15.40 6.13
N SER A 58 -7.06 -15.79 5.84
CA SER A 58 -7.66 -17.05 6.31
C SER A 58 -7.94 -17.96 5.12
N ASN A 59 -7.43 -19.19 5.16
CA ASN A 59 -7.60 -20.15 4.06
C ASN A 59 -7.24 -19.59 2.67
N GLY A 60 -6.17 -18.80 2.58
CA GLY A 60 -5.72 -18.19 1.34
C GLY A 60 -6.56 -17.01 0.85
N VAL A 61 -7.44 -16.45 1.68
CA VAL A 61 -8.26 -15.28 1.35
C VAL A 61 -8.15 -14.22 2.44
N ALA A 62 -7.94 -12.97 2.02
CA ALA A 62 -8.08 -11.79 2.86
C ALA A 62 -9.31 -10.99 2.42
N ALA A 63 -10.20 -10.65 3.35
CA ALA A 63 -11.35 -9.78 3.05
C ALA A 63 -10.88 -8.39 2.61
N THR A 64 -9.91 -7.84 3.33
CA THR A 64 -9.27 -6.57 3.00
C THR A 64 -7.77 -6.66 3.26
N VAL A 65 -6.98 -6.04 2.38
CA VAL A 65 -5.57 -5.73 2.62
C VAL A 65 -5.44 -4.22 2.67
N THR A 66 -4.92 -3.72 3.78
CA THR A 66 -4.63 -2.30 3.97
C THR A 66 -3.13 -2.07 3.91
N LEU A 67 -2.69 -1.21 2.99
CA LEU A 67 -1.33 -0.74 2.89
C LEU A 67 -1.29 0.73 3.30
N VAL A 68 -0.38 1.06 4.19
CA VAL A 68 -0.18 2.43 4.70
C VAL A 68 1.23 2.86 4.38
N ASP A 69 1.35 4.00 3.71
CA ASP A 69 2.62 4.61 3.41
C ASP A 69 2.98 5.62 4.51
N ALA A 70 3.66 5.13 5.53
CA ALA A 70 4.24 5.94 6.58
C ALA A 70 5.63 5.42 6.94
N ALA A 71 6.54 6.31 7.29
CA ALA A 71 7.96 6.00 7.52
C ALA A 71 8.21 4.88 8.55
N GLU A 72 7.23 4.66 9.42
CA GLU A 72 7.29 3.71 10.54
C GLU A 72 6.52 2.41 10.25
N CYS A 73 5.84 2.35 9.11
CA CYS A 73 5.09 1.16 8.72
C CYS A 73 6.03 0.06 8.27
N GLY A 74 5.86 -1.12 8.83
CA GLY A 74 6.62 -2.30 8.47
C GLY A 74 6.44 -2.70 7.00
N ASN A 75 7.25 -3.64 6.56
CA ASN A 75 7.21 -4.15 5.21
C ASN A 75 5.97 -5.03 4.99
N PHE A 76 5.43 -5.01 3.77
CA PHE A 76 4.52 -6.02 3.29
C PHE A 76 5.35 -7.15 2.65
N PHE A 77 5.11 -8.38 3.06
CA PHE A 77 5.74 -9.56 2.46
C PHE A 77 4.74 -10.72 2.41
N CYS A 78 4.66 -11.36 1.26
CA CYS A 78 3.74 -12.44 0.96
C CYS A 78 4.49 -13.80 0.98
N PRO A 79 4.53 -14.53 2.10
CA PRO A 79 5.18 -15.85 2.19
C PRO A 79 4.41 -16.96 1.45
N GLU A 80 3.10 -16.80 1.28
CA GLU A 80 2.21 -17.75 0.61
C GLU A 80 1.24 -17.03 -0.31
N ASN A 81 0.79 -17.70 -1.38
CA ASN A 81 -0.21 -17.14 -2.28
C ASN A 81 -1.53 -16.89 -1.54
N PHE A 82 -2.17 -15.75 -1.83
CA PHE A 82 -3.51 -15.48 -1.34
C PHE A 82 -4.27 -14.54 -2.27
N THR A 83 -5.59 -14.48 -2.11
CA THR A 83 -6.46 -13.55 -2.81
C THR A 83 -6.98 -12.50 -1.82
N ALA A 84 -6.84 -11.23 -2.14
CA ALA A 84 -7.52 -10.15 -1.44
C ALA A 84 -8.80 -9.77 -2.18
N THR A 85 -9.90 -9.62 -1.43
CA THR A 85 -11.18 -9.17 -2.03
C THR A 85 -11.19 -7.67 -2.24
N LYS A 86 -10.63 -6.92 -1.31
CA LYS A 86 -10.43 -5.47 -1.38
C LYS A 86 -9.00 -5.12 -0.97
N ILE A 87 -8.44 -4.11 -1.62
CA ILE A 87 -7.13 -3.57 -1.25
C ILE A 87 -7.27 -2.06 -1.10
N THR A 88 -6.69 -1.50 -0.05
CA THR A 88 -6.59 -0.07 0.17
C THR A 88 -5.14 0.33 0.36
N TYR A 89 -4.76 1.45 -0.24
CA TYR A 89 -3.47 2.10 -0.02
C TYR A 89 -3.72 3.54 0.40
N THR A 90 -3.23 3.92 1.56
CA THR A 90 -3.35 5.27 2.08
C THR A 90 -2.00 5.95 2.04
N HIS A 91 -1.96 7.12 1.42
CA HIS A 91 -0.74 7.91 1.26
C HIS A 91 -0.99 9.40 1.47
N LYS A 92 -0.01 10.07 2.02
CA LYS A 92 0.03 11.53 2.12
C LYS A 92 1.06 12.07 1.14
N TYR A 93 0.57 12.78 0.14
CA TYR A 93 1.44 13.44 -0.82
C TYR A 93 2.04 14.71 -0.22
N GLY A 94 3.33 14.67 0.09
CA GLY A 94 4.01 15.72 0.84
C GLY A 94 4.32 17.00 0.06
N MET A 95 4.29 16.92 -1.27
CA MET A 95 4.61 18.05 -2.14
C MET A 95 3.36 18.64 -2.75
N LYS A 96 3.17 19.96 -2.60
CA LYS A 96 2.06 20.68 -3.23
C LYS A 96 2.36 20.98 -4.68
N THR A 97 1.36 20.79 -5.53
CA THR A 97 1.40 21.27 -6.91
C THR A 97 1.20 22.78 -6.91
N GLU A 98 2.20 23.54 -7.35
CA GLU A 98 2.14 25.00 -7.46
C GLU A 98 2.13 25.41 -8.93
N LYS A 99 1.36 26.47 -9.24
CA LYS A 99 1.34 27.03 -10.59
C LYS A 99 2.74 27.53 -10.99
N ASN A 100 3.19 27.08 -12.17
CA ASN A 100 4.51 27.42 -12.75
C ASN A 100 5.73 26.91 -11.95
N LYS A 101 5.56 25.85 -11.15
CA LYS A 101 6.67 25.15 -10.49
C LYS A 101 6.59 23.67 -10.82
N ASP A 102 7.76 23.07 -11.07
CA ASP A 102 7.91 21.62 -11.28
C ASP A 102 7.87 20.84 -9.94
N ALA A 103 6.91 21.21 -9.09
CA ALA A 103 6.74 20.63 -7.77
C ALA A 103 5.51 19.73 -7.71
N GLY A 104 5.46 18.86 -6.71
CA GLY A 104 4.30 18.01 -6.44
C GLY A 104 4.30 16.67 -7.15
N TRP A 105 5.37 16.30 -7.86
CA TRP A 105 5.52 15.00 -8.48
C TRP A 105 6.17 14.00 -7.52
N GLU A 106 5.53 12.84 -7.38
CA GLU A 106 6.04 11.72 -6.59
C GLU A 106 6.02 10.44 -7.44
N THR A 107 6.85 9.47 -7.08
CA THR A 107 6.84 8.15 -7.73
C THR A 107 5.88 7.22 -7.01
N ILE A 108 5.18 6.36 -7.77
CA ILE A 108 4.29 5.36 -7.22
C ILE A 108 4.41 4.04 -7.98
N VAL A 109 4.50 2.93 -7.23
CA VAL A 109 4.39 1.56 -7.74
C VAL A 109 3.54 0.78 -6.75
N LEU A 110 2.41 0.26 -7.19
CA LEU A 110 1.52 -0.52 -6.33
C LEU A 110 1.47 -1.98 -6.78
N PRO A 111 1.31 -2.93 -5.86
CA PRO A 111 1.21 -4.35 -6.20
C PRO A 111 -0.18 -4.75 -6.74
N PHE A 112 -1.08 -3.80 -6.99
CA PHE A 112 -2.44 -4.04 -7.46
C PHE A 112 -2.89 -2.96 -8.45
N ASN A 113 -3.92 -3.27 -9.25
CA ASN A 113 -4.58 -2.29 -10.10
C ASN A 113 -5.48 -1.38 -9.26
N VAL A 114 -5.30 -0.07 -9.41
CA VAL A 114 -6.16 0.91 -8.72
C VAL A 114 -7.45 1.10 -9.52
N LYS A 115 -8.59 0.95 -8.85
CA LYS A 115 -9.92 1.18 -9.41
C LYS A 115 -10.43 2.58 -9.08
N THR A 116 -10.24 3.01 -7.83
CA THR A 116 -10.67 4.32 -7.37
C THR A 116 -9.53 5.05 -6.65
N VAL A 117 -9.52 6.36 -6.79
CA VAL A 117 -8.66 7.27 -6.04
C VAL A 117 -9.59 8.27 -5.35
N THR A 118 -9.53 8.34 -4.03
CA THR A 118 -10.43 9.17 -3.25
C THR A 118 -9.65 10.10 -2.34
N HIS A 119 -9.92 11.40 -2.43
CA HIS A 119 -9.47 12.34 -1.41
C HIS A 119 -10.36 12.20 -0.17
N LYS A 120 -9.76 12.19 1.00
CA LYS A 120 -10.44 11.94 2.29
C LYS A 120 -11.71 12.77 2.51
N GLU A 121 -11.71 14.04 2.07
CA GLU A 121 -12.81 14.98 2.33
C GLU A 121 -13.55 15.44 1.06
N LYS A 122 -12.92 15.36 -0.12
CA LYS A 122 -13.43 15.96 -1.36
C LYS A 122 -13.96 14.95 -2.37
N GLY A 123 -13.89 13.66 -2.03
CA GLY A 123 -14.44 12.62 -2.88
C GLY A 123 -13.48 12.11 -3.95
N GLU A 124 -14.03 11.47 -4.97
CA GLU A 124 -13.26 10.76 -5.99
C GLU A 124 -12.46 11.68 -6.91
N CYS A 125 -11.27 11.19 -7.27
CA CYS A 125 -10.37 11.79 -8.24
C CYS A 125 -10.15 10.84 -9.42
N ALA A 126 -9.77 11.38 -10.58
CA ALA A 126 -9.41 10.60 -11.75
C ALA A 126 -8.17 11.17 -12.45
N PRO A 127 -7.34 10.34 -13.11
CA PRO A 127 -6.27 10.86 -13.96
C PRO A 127 -6.83 11.76 -15.08
N PHE A 128 -6.07 12.78 -15.49
CA PHE A 128 -6.45 13.62 -16.64
C PHE A 128 -6.75 12.81 -17.89
N ALA A 129 -5.95 11.77 -18.17
CA ALA A 129 -6.14 10.90 -19.33
C ALA A 129 -7.44 10.08 -19.29
N ALA A 130 -8.08 9.93 -18.13
CA ALA A 130 -9.37 9.26 -17.99
C ALA A 130 -10.54 10.12 -18.54
N ASN A 131 -10.31 11.42 -18.72
CA ASN A 131 -11.28 12.38 -19.26
C ASN A 131 -12.66 12.33 -18.57
N ASP A 132 -12.66 12.26 -17.23
CA ASP A 132 -13.87 12.21 -16.41
C ASP A 132 -14.22 13.60 -15.87
N PRO A 133 -15.29 14.25 -16.38
CA PRO A 133 -15.65 15.61 -15.99
C PRO A 133 -16.25 15.69 -14.57
N ASN A 134 -16.63 14.56 -13.97
CA ASN A 134 -17.31 14.53 -12.67
C ASN A 134 -16.32 14.38 -11.51
N ARG A 135 -15.06 14.10 -11.80
CA ARG A 135 -14.02 13.87 -10.78
C ARG A 135 -12.92 14.92 -10.85
N LYS A 136 -12.31 15.19 -9.71
CA LYS A 136 -11.17 16.10 -9.67
C LYS A 136 -9.98 15.44 -10.37
N PRO A 137 -9.40 16.08 -11.40
CA PRO A 137 -8.30 15.48 -12.12
C PRO A 137 -6.97 15.58 -11.36
N PHE A 138 -6.14 14.56 -11.55
CA PHE A 138 -4.73 14.54 -11.14
C PHE A 138 -3.85 14.08 -12.31
N TRP A 139 -2.54 14.36 -12.25
CA TRP A 139 -1.59 13.93 -13.27
C TRP A 139 -1.05 12.53 -12.95
N LEU A 140 -1.07 11.67 -13.94
CA LEU A 140 -0.51 10.33 -13.89
C LEU A 140 0.25 10.04 -15.17
N ARG A 141 1.55 9.72 -15.05
CA ARG A 141 2.39 9.39 -16.21
C ARG A 141 3.18 8.13 -15.94
N SER A 142 3.26 7.24 -16.91
CA SER A 142 4.14 6.09 -16.85
C SER A 142 5.60 6.52 -17.00
N LEU A 143 6.52 5.85 -16.28
CA LEU A 143 7.97 6.04 -16.43
C LEU A 143 8.51 5.26 -17.63
N LYS A 144 7.82 5.32 -18.75
CA LYS A 144 8.29 4.86 -20.05
C LYS A 144 9.03 6.00 -20.76
N ASP A 145 9.69 5.69 -21.87
CA ASP A 145 10.61 6.58 -22.56
C ASP A 145 10.08 8.01 -22.81
N ASP A 146 8.77 8.20 -22.96
CA ASP A 146 8.15 9.49 -23.28
C ASP A 146 7.20 10.05 -22.19
N PHE A 147 7.22 9.54 -20.97
CA PHE A 147 6.33 9.98 -19.89
C PHE A 147 4.86 10.09 -20.32
N VAL A 148 4.31 9.01 -20.84
CA VAL A 148 2.96 8.97 -21.41
C VAL A 148 1.90 9.16 -20.31
N ASP A 149 0.92 10.03 -20.58
CA ASP A 149 -0.24 10.20 -19.69
C ASP A 149 -1.09 8.92 -19.64
N GLU A 150 -1.43 8.48 -18.45
CA GLU A 150 -2.13 7.21 -18.21
C GLU A 150 -3.47 7.44 -17.54
N ALA A 151 -4.45 6.63 -17.91
CA ALA A 151 -5.81 6.72 -17.37
C ALA A 151 -6.03 5.87 -16.12
N GLN A 152 -5.09 4.99 -15.77
CA GLN A 152 -5.22 4.06 -14.66
C GLN A 152 -3.85 3.64 -14.12
N ILE A 153 -3.76 3.47 -12.80
CA ILE A 153 -2.59 2.85 -12.16
C ILE A 153 -2.75 1.33 -12.23
N LYS A 154 -1.82 0.66 -12.94
CA LYS A 154 -1.76 -0.80 -13.07
C LYS A 154 -0.76 -1.39 -12.09
N ALA A 155 -1.01 -2.64 -11.69
CA ALA A 155 -0.14 -3.37 -10.77
C ALA A 155 1.31 -3.47 -11.31
N ASN A 156 2.27 -3.23 -10.42
CA ASN A 156 3.71 -3.37 -10.66
C ASN A 156 4.26 -2.49 -11.82
N VAL A 157 3.53 -1.46 -12.21
CA VAL A 157 4.00 -0.48 -13.19
C VAL A 157 4.43 0.79 -12.46
N PRO A 158 5.63 1.32 -12.72
CA PRO A 158 6.09 2.57 -12.13
C PRO A 158 5.46 3.78 -12.82
N TYR A 159 4.99 4.73 -12.01
CA TYR A 159 4.41 6.00 -12.46
C TYR A 159 5.03 7.17 -11.69
N ILE A 160 4.91 8.34 -12.28
CA ILE A 160 4.93 9.60 -11.54
C ILE A 160 3.51 10.12 -11.43
N ILE A 161 3.18 10.68 -10.27
CA ILE A 161 1.85 11.16 -9.92
C ILE A 161 1.95 12.55 -9.27
N ALA A 162 1.01 13.43 -9.58
CA ALA A 162 0.87 14.72 -8.91
C ALA A 162 -0.59 14.97 -8.57
N MET A 163 -0.89 15.07 -7.28
CA MET A 163 -2.24 15.26 -6.76
C MET A 163 -2.60 16.74 -6.67
N PRO A 164 -3.92 17.10 -6.69
CA PRO A 164 -4.37 18.49 -6.60
C PRO A 164 -4.25 19.05 -5.16
N ASN A 165 -3.03 19.06 -4.63
CA ASN A 165 -2.72 19.50 -3.27
C ASN A 165 -2.65 21.03 -3.20
N ASN A 166 -3.78 21.69 -3.03
CA ASN A 166 -3.90 23.13 -2.75
C ASN A 166 -4.70 23.34 -1.45
N ASP A 167 -5.04 24.58 -1.13
CA ASP A 167 -5.75 24.91 0.11
C ASP A 167 -7.14 24.25 0.25
N ALA A 168 -7.74 23.80 -0.88
CA ALA A 168 -9.01 23.08 -0.90
C ALA A 168 -8.85 21.57 -0.70
N TYR A 169 -7.64 21.04 -0.76
CA TYR A 169 -7.33 19.62 -0.67
C TYR A 169 -6.26 19.39 0.39
N SER A 170 -6.50 18.44 1.29
CA SER A 170 -5.46 17.92 2.18
C SER A 170 -4.47 17.06 1.38
N ASP A 171 -3.46 16.59 2.04
CA ASP A 171 -2.42 15.74 1.45
C ASP A 171 -2.77 14.23 1.45
N GLU A 172 -3.89 13.82 2.08
CA GLU A 172 -4.24 12.41 2.29
C GLU A 172 -5.23 11.87 1.25
N TYR A 173 -4.83 10.76 0.61
CA TYR A 173 -5.60 10.06 -0.41
C TYR A 173 -5.65 8.57 -0.13
N ILE A 174 -6.76 7.94 -0.55
CA ILE A 174 -6.98 6.50 -0.48
C ILE A 174 -7.11 5.97 -1.90
N LEU A 175 -6.26 5.02 -2.26
CA LEU A 175 -6.29 4.31 -3.54
C LEU A 175 -6.80 2.90 -3.27
N GLU A 176 -7.87 2.51 -3.95
CA GLU A 176 -8.52 1.22 -3.74
C GLU A 176 -8.45 0.34 -4.99
N GLY A 177 -8.21 -0.94 -4.76
CA GLY A 177 -8.31 -2.00 -5.75
C GLY A 177 -9.29 -3.08 -5.33
N GLU A 178 -9.78 -3.83 -6.30
CA GLU A 178 -10.62 -5.01 -6.10
C GLU A 178 -9.79 -6.28 -6.20
N VAL A 179 -10.46 -7.42 -6.18
CA VAL A 179 -9.91 -8.77 -6.16
C VAL A 179 -8.54 -8.89 -6.82
N TYR A 180 -7.54 -9.21 -6.02
CA TYR A 180 -6.17 -9.35 -6.48
C TYR A 180 -5.51 -10.61 -5.93
N ASN A 181 -4.82 -11.34 -6.79
CA ASN A 181 -4.11 -12.57 -6.43
C ASN A 181 -2.63 -12.24 -6.14
N PHE A 182 -2.29 -12.21 -4.87
CA PHE A 182 -0.90 -12.05 -4.45
C PHE A 182 -0.13 -13.36 -4.61
N ARG A 183 1.05 -13.27 -5.20
CA ARG A 183 1.95 -14.40 -5.39
C ARG A 183 2.97 -14.47 -4.27
N ARG A 184 3.36 -15.68 -3.91
CA ARG A 184 4.47 -15.92 -2.98
C ARG A 184 5.72 -15.16 -3.42
N GLY A 185 6.37 -14.52 -2.47
CA GLY A 185 7.55 -13.68 -2.73
C GLY A 185 7.23 -12.23 -3.10
N CYS A 186 5.96 -11.89 -3.34
CA CYS A 186 5.57 -10.50 -3.51
C CYS A 186 5.95 -9.70 -2.25
N ALA A 187 6.69 -8.64 -2.45
CA ALA A 187 7.07 -7.74 -1.38
C ALA A 187 6.79 -6.31 -1.83
N TRP A 188 6.21 -5.53 -0.94
CA TRP A 188 6.06 -4.10 -1.15
C TRP A 188 6.81 -3.38 -0.04
N ARG A 189 7.67 -2.50 -0.44
CA ARG A 189 8.34 -1.58 0.46
C ARG A 189 7.94 -0.18 0.06
N GLN A 190 7.62 0.60 1.04
CA GLN A 190 7.48 2.02 0.86
C GLN A 190 8.74 2.58 0.21
N PHE A 191 8.59 3.20 -0.95
CA PHE A 191 9.64 4.05 -1.48
C PHE A 191 9.59 5.35 -0.69
N LEU A 192 10.30 5.40 0.44
CA LEU A 192 10.51 6.64 1.15
C LEU A 192 11.12 7.63 0.16
N ASN A 193 10.42 8.72 -0.11
CA ASN A 193 10.95 9.89 -0.77
C ASN A 193 12.17 10.39 0.02
N ARG A 194 13.32 9.79 -0.21
CA ARG A 194 14.58 10.44 0.07
C ARG A 194 15.01 11.14 -1.20
N PRO A 195 15.06 12.46 -1.23
CA PRO A 195 15.73 13.18 -2.29
C PRO A 195 17.25 13.04 -2.11
N THR A 196 17.76 11.85 -2.40
CA THR A 196 19.19 11.64 -2.64
C THR A 196 19.31 11.09 -4.04
N TRP A 197 19.34 12.00 -4.98
CA TRP A 197 19.98 11.78 -6.26
C TRP A 197 21.48 11.56 -5.99
N ASN A 198 21.85 10.36 -5.57
CA ASN A 198 23.20 9.89 -5.69
C ASN A 198 23.21 8.89 -6.85
N ASN A 199 23.90 9.29 -7.91
CA ASN A 199 24.20 8.56 -9.13
C ASN A 199 24.49 7.07 -8.87
N GLY A 200 23.46 6.24 -8.90
CA GLY A 200 23.55 4.81 -8.76
C GLY A 200 22.28 4.19 -9.27
N ILE A 201 22.31 3.72 -10.51
CA ILE A 201 21.26 2.90 -11.11
C ILE A 201 21.07 1.67 -10.22
N GLY A 202 20.12 1.75 -9.31
CA GLY A 202 19.64 0.61 -8.54
C GLY A 202 18.92 -0.34 -9.50
N ARG A 203 19.50 -1.50 -9.72
CA ARG A 203 18.87 -2.59 -10.48
C ARG A 203 17.58 -2.96 -9.79
N TYR A 204 16.47 -2.73 -10.45
CA TYR A 204 15.19 -3.34 -10.11
C TYR A 204 15.31 -4.82 -10.45
N ALA A 205 15.41 -5.67 -9.46
CA ALA A 205 15.19 -7.10 -9.66
C ALA A 205 13.68 -7.29 -9.88
N ALA A 206 13.26 -7.14 -11.12
CA ALA A 206 12.06 -7.74 -11.64
C ALA A 206 12.48 -9.15 -12.09
N ASP A 207 12.50 -10.09 -11.17
CA ASP A 207 12.57 -11.50 -11.54
C ASP A 207 11.17 -12.09 -11.46
N VAL A 208 10.69 -12.39 -12.63
CA VAL A 208 9.81 -13.41 -13.23
C VAL A 208 8.89 -14.18 -12.27
#